data_75690d6af76d699902df8642d8fa7ca7
#
_entry.id   75690d6af76d699902df8642d8fa7ca7
#
_cell.length_a   1.000
_cell.length_b   1.000
_cell.length_c   1.000
_cell.angle_alpha   90.00
_cell.angle_beta   90.00
_cell.angle_gamma   90.00
#
_symmetry.space_group_name_H-M   'P 1'
#
loop_
_entity.id
_entity.type
_entity.pdbx_description
1 polymer ?
#
loop_
_entity_poly.entity_id
_entity_poly.type
_entity_poly.pdbx_seq_one_letter_code
_entity_poly.pdbx_strand_id
1 'polypeptide(L)'
;QLDQFSDECFAQTCVGRCDHFCHDEINISQEVFDKNRRFLDLTRDAGVSIAGSCTPYLSGWIPLRGEHFVSTESSNILFGNSVYGACANADGLEASAWSAICGRTPLWGNHILENRYATHVIEVRCKSDTPLDWDIMGHALGRLLTDGNERPVLTGNFRHPDINRLKKFFSALATTSGCELCHIVGCTAEAPTLEAALAGHEPKRTIVLTQEEYYK
;
A
#
# COMPACT_ATOMS: atom_id res chain seq x y z
N GLN A 1 -30.47 -4.27 10.02
CA GLN A 1 -29.82 -5.34 9.25
C GLN A 1 -29.36 -4.69 7.95
N LEU A 2 -28.06 -4.76 7.64
CA LEU A 2 -27.51 -4.26 6.38
C LEU A 2 -27.68 -5.41 5.38
N ASP A 3 -28.53 -5.22 4.39
CA ASP A 3 -28.87 -6.28 3.45
C ASP A 3 -27.93 -6.35 2.26
N GLN A 4 -27.16 -5.26 1.97
CA GLN A 4 -26.10 -5.24 0.97
C GLN A 4 -25.13 -4.06 1.15
N PHE A 5 -23.96 -4.16 0.54
CA PHE A 5 -23.01 -3.05 0.40
C PHE A 5 -23.44 -2.11 -0.73
N SER A 6 -22.83 -0.92 -0.78
CA SER A 6 -23.16 0.04 -1.82
C SER A 6 -22.84 -0.49 -3.22
N ASP A 7 -23.77 -0.34 -4.16
CA ASP A 7 -23.55 -0.62 -5.59
C ASP A 7 -22.61 0.41 -6.25
N GLU A 8 -22.26 1.49 -5.53
CA GLU A 8 -21.38 2.55 -6.03
C GLU A 8 -19.89 2.25 -5.85
N CYS A 9 -19.54 1.15 -5.17
CA CYS A 9 -18.15 0.78 -4.97
C CYS A 9 -17.92 -0.72 -5.16
N PHE A 10 -16.71 -1.07 -5.60
CA PHE A 10 -16.22 -2.43 -5.57
C PHE A 10 -15.60 -2.71 -4.19
N ALA A 11 -15.98 -3.81 -3.57
CA ALA A 11 -15.41 -4.27 -2.30
C ALA A 11 -14.85 -5.68 -2.41
N GLN A 12 -13.71 -5.92 -1.78
CA GLN A 12 -13.14 -7.27 -1.69
C GLN A 12 -12.54 -7.53 -0.31
N THR A 13 -12.51 -8.80 0.09
CA THR A 13 -11.91 -9.20 1.36
C THR A 13 -10.39 -9.12 1.31
N CYS A 14 -9.80 -8.69 2.43
CA CYS A 14 -8.40 -8.89 2.72
C CYS A 14 -8.12 -10.36 3.12
N VAL A 15 -6.96 -10.63 3.71
CA VAL A 15 -6.54 -11.97 4.12
C VAL A 15 -7.50 -12.58 5.14
N GLY A 16 -7.94 -13.81 4.90
CA GLY A 16 -8.67 -14.62 5.87
C GLY A 16 -7.73 -15.26 6.89
N ARG A 17 -8.28 -15.61 8.07
CA ARG A 17 -7.51 -16.27 9.14
C ARG A 17 -7.24 -17.75 8.91
N CYS A 18 -8.03 -18.38 8.05
CA CYS A 18 -8.03 -19.83 7.91
C CYS A 18 -7.86 -20.24 6.46
N ASP A 19 -6.97 -21.18 6.22
CA ASP A 19 -6.95 -21.92 4.97
C ASP A 19 -8.20 -22.83 4.91
N HIS A 20 -8.88 -22.84 3.77
CA HIS A 20 -10.10 -23.64 3.59
C HIS A 20 -9.83 -25.12 3.43
N PHE A 21 -8.61 -25.50 3.06
CA PHE A 21 -8.25 -26.87 2.71
C PHE A 21 -7.39 -27.53 3.77
N CYS A 22 -6.58 -26.75 4.51
CA CYS A 22 -5.53 -27.26 5.41
C CYS A 22 -5.62 -26.67 6.83
N HIS A 23 -6.80 -26.21 7.28
CA HIS A 23 -6.92 -25.54 8.59
C HIS A 23 -6.52 -26.44 9.76
N ASP A 24 -6.74 -27.75 9.66
CA ASP A 24 -6.36 -28.75 10.67
C ASP A 24 -4.83 -28.89 10.78
N GLU A 25 -4.12 -28.81 9.65
CA GLU A 25 -2.66 -28.94 9.58
C GLU A 25 -1.93 -27.76 10.22
N ILE A 26 -2.58 -26.58 10.27
CA ILE A 26 -2.04 -25.36 10.87
C ILE A 26 -2.61 -25.07 12.28
N ASN A 27 -3.18 -26.08 12.94
CA ASN A 27 -3.75 -26.00 14.29
C ASN A 27 -4.83 -24.91 14.47
N ILE A 28 -5.63 -24.66 13.46
CA ILE A 28 -6.82 -23.81 13.56
C ILE A 28 -7.98 -24.69 14.07
N SER A 29 -8.58 -24.30 15.20
CA SER A 29 -9.72 -25.05 15.73
C SER A 29 -10.94 -24.97 14.81
N GLN A 30 -11.76 -26.02 14.82
CA GLN A 30 -13.00 -26.07 14.06
C GLN A 30 -13.92 -24.88 14.34
N GLU A 31 -13.99 -24.41 15.59
CA GLU A 31 -14.79 -23.25 15.97
C GLU A 31 -14.33 -21.97 15.25
N VAL A 32 -13.02 -21.75 15.19
CA VAL A 32 -12.43 -20.56 14.49
C VAL A 32 -12.64 -20.68 12.99
N PHE A 33 -12.48 -21.88 12.44
CA PHE A 33 -12.73 -22.15 11.03
C PHE A 33 -14.20 -21.87 10.65
N ASP A 34 -15.16 -22.37 11.43
CA ASP A 34 -16.60 -22.17 11.19
C ASP A 34 -16.98 -20.69 11.28
N LYS A 35 -16.43 -19.94 12.23
CA LYS A 35 -16.63 -18.47 12.33
C LYS A 35 -16.07 -17.73 11.11
N ASN A 36 -14.88 -18.09 10.67
CA ASN A 36 -14.27 -17.50 9.49
C ASN A 36 -15.09 -17.80 8.22
N ARG A 37 -15.52 -19.04 8.06
CA ARG A 37 -16.36 -19.44 6.93
C ARG A 37 -17.68 -18.68 6.92
N ARG A 38 -18.35 -18.59 8.06
CA ARG A 38 -19.59 -17.80 8.19
C ARG A 38 -19.38 -16.33 7.84
N PHE A 39 -18.27 -15.73 8.27
CA PHE A 39 -17.91 -14.36 7.91
C PHE A 39 -17.77 -14.20 6.38
N LEU A 40 -17.03 -15.10 5.74
CA LEU A 40 -16.84 -15.07 4.28
C LEU A 40 -18.15 -15.27 3.51
N ASP A 41 -19.01 -16.20 3.97
CA ASP A 41 -20.32 -16.41 3.36
C ASP A 41 -21.20 -15.16 3.46
N LEU A 42 -21.26 -14.52 4.63
CA LEU A 42 -22.06 -13.29 4.83
C LEU A 42 -21.52 -12.13 3.99
N THR A 43 -20.21 -11.98 3.89
CA THR A 43 -19.61 -10.91 3.07
C THR A 43 -19.83 -11.14 1.58
N ARG A 44 -19.70 -12.38 1.10
CA ARG A 44 -20.02 -12.75 -0.27
C ARG A 44 -21.49 -12.49 -0.59
N ASP A 45 -22.41 -12.90 0.29
CA ASP A 45 -23.85 -12.73 0.10
C ASP A 45 -24.25 -11.23 0.11
N ALA A 46 -23.43 -10.38 0.75
CA ALA A 46 -23.55 -8.91 0.69
C ALA A 46 -22.89 -8.27 -0.55
N GLY A 47 -22.37 -9.07 -1.49
CA GLY A 47 -21.78 -8.59 -2.75
C GLY A 47 -20.26 -8.34 -2.72
N VAL A 48 -19.58 -8.68 -1.62
CA VAL A 48 -18.12 -8.51 -1.53
C VAL A 48 -17.38 -9.64 -2.26
N SER A 49 -16.41 -9.30 -3.08
CA SER A 49 -15.53 -10.27 -3.74
C SER A 49 -14.58 -10.91 -2.74
N ILE A 50 -14.50 -12.24 -2.74
CA ILE A 50 -13.60 -12.98 -1.83
C ILE A 50 -12.25 -13.17 -2.53
N ALA A 51 -11.30 -12.25 -2.25
CA ALA A 51 -9.95 -12.30 -2.80
C ALA A 51 -8.92 -12.88 -1.83
N GLY A 52 -9.04 -12.56 -0.54
CA GLY A 52 -8.15 -13.07 0.51
C GLY A 52 -6.68 -12.71 0.31
N SER A 53 -6.37 -11.50 -0.18
CA SER A 53 -5.03 -11.11 -0.57
C SER A 53 -4.61 -9.76 0.02
N CYS A 54 -3.38 -9.65 0.56
CA CYS A 54 -2.74 -8.39 0.91
C CYS A 54 -2.22 -7.63 -0.32
N THR A 55 -2.22 -8.27 -1.49
CA THR A 55 -1.74 -7.71 -2.75
C THR A 55 -2.82 -7.82 -3.82
N PRO A 56 -3.98 -7.16 -3.64
CA PRO A 56 -5.14 -7.30 -4.53
C PRO A 56 -4.81 -6.92 -5.97
N TYR A 57 -3.86 -6.04 -6.18
CA TYR A 57 -3.37 -5.67 -7.51
C TYR A 57 -2.70 -6.83 -8.28
N LEU A 58 -2.31 -7.91 -7.62
CA LEU A 58 -1.88 -9.16 -8.25
C LEU A 58 -3.05 -10.14 -8.48
N SER A 59 -4.23 -9.84 -7.92
CA SER A 59 -5.44 -10.66 -8.01
C SER A 59 -6.54 -10.00 -8.86
N GLY A 60 -6.15 -9.02 -9.71
CA GLY A 60 -7.04 -8.40 -10.69
C GLY A 60 -7.67 -7.07 -10.28
N TRP A 61 -7.50 -6.61 -9.04
CA TRP A 61 -7.94 -5.26 -8.66
C TRP A 61 -6.82 -4.25 -8.88
N ILE A 62 -7.01 -3.37 -9.86
CA ILE A 62 -6.08 -2.29 -10.20
C ILE A 62 -6.88 -0.99 -10.22
N PRO A 63 -6.66 -0.08 -9.26
CA PRO A 63 -7.34 1.21 -9.24
C PRO A 63 -6.83 2.10 -10.38
N LEU A 64 -7.70 2.96 -10.88
CA LEU A 64 -7.32 3.97 -11.85
C LEU A 64 -6.60 5.14 -11.17
N ARG A 65 -5.82 5.89 -11.94
CA ARG A 65 -5.20 7.11 -11.45
C ARG A 65 -6.26 8.11 -10.98
N GLY A 66 -6.11 8.62 -9.76
CA GLY A 66 -7.06 9.52 -9.11
C GLY A 66 -8.30 8.84 -8.53
N GLU A 67 -8.46 7.53 -8.70
CA GLU A 67 -9.54 6.78 -8.05
C GLU A 67 -9.33 6.73 -6.54
N HIS A 68 -10.41 6.96 -5.79
CA HIS A 68 -10.39 6.86 -4.34
C HIS A 68 -10.65 5.43 -3.90
N PHE A 69 -9.84 4.94 -2.96
CA PHE A 69 -10.07 3.63 -2.34
C PHE A 69 -9.73 3.67 -0.85
N VAL A 70 -10.21 2.70 -0.12
CA VAL A 70 -9.89 2.45 1.29
C VAL A 70 -9.34 1.04 1.44
N SER A 71 -8.39 0.87 2.35
CA SER A 71 -7.78 -0.42 2.59
C SER A 71 -7.24 -0.49 4.02
N THR A 72 -7.27 -1.68 4.60
CA THR A 72 -6.64 -1.96 5.90
C THR A 72 -5.19 -2.45 5.76
N GLU A 73 -4.73 -2.64 4.52
CA GLU A 73 -3.39 -3.15 4.22
C GLU A 73 -2.44 -2.02 3.85
N SER A 74 -1.50 -1.71 4.72
CA SER A 74 -0.52 -0.62 4.53
C SER A 74 0.29 -0.76 3.24
N SER A 75 0.68 -1.99 2.89
CA SER A 75 1.41 -2.27 1.65
C SER A 75 0.55 -2.01 0.40
N ASN A 76 -0.75 -2.31 0.44
CA ASN A 76 -1.67 -2.03 -0.65
C ASN A 76 -1.92 -0.53 -0.81
N ILE A 77 -2.06 0.19 0.31
CA ILE A 77 -2.22 1.66 0.32
C ILE A 77 -1.01 2.31 -0.33
N LEU A 78 0.19 1.99 0.16
CA LEU A 78 1.42 2.57 -0.37
C LEU A 78 1.64 2.23 -1.85
N PHE A 79 1.35 0.99 -2.26
CA PHE A 79 1.47 0.55 -3.65
C PHE A 79 0.45 1.26 -4.56
N GLY A 80 -0.82 1.29 -4.16
CA GLY A 80 -1.92 1.92 -4.91
C GLY A 80 -1.69 3.43 -5.09
N ASN A 81 -1.33 4.11 -4.01
CA ASN A 81 -0.99 5.53 -4.04
C ASN A 81 0.20 5.81 -4.96
N SER A 82 1.29 5.06 -4.82
CA SER A 82 2.56 5.35 -5.47
C SER A 82 2.60 4.90 -6.93
N VAL A 83 2.25 3.62 -7.18
CA VAL A 83 2.41 3.01 -8.50
C VAL A 83 1.27 3.42 -9.43
N TYR A 84 0.04 3.35 -8.97
CA TYR A 84 -1.14 3.65 -9.79
C TYR A 84 -1.58 5.12 -9.71
N GLY A 85 -1.11 5.87 -8.70
CA GLY A 85 -1.56 7.25 -8.47
C GLY A 85 -3.03 7.31 -8.04
N ALA A 86 -3.52 6.25 -7.42
CA ALA A 86 -4.81 6.22 -6.75
C ALA A 86 -4.73 6.93 -5.39
N CYS A 87 -5.83 7.14 -4.72
CA CYS A 87 -5.92 7.99 -3.53
C CYS A 87 -6.47 7.21 -2.33
N ALA A 88 -5.63 6.98 -1.31
CA ALA A 88 -6.02 6.34 -0.06
C ALA A 88 -5.18 6.85 1.12
N ASN A 89 -5.75 6.74 2.31
CA ASN A 89 -5.02 6.85 3.58
C ASN A 89 -4.96 5.48 4.26
N ALA A 90 -4.16 5.33 5.32
CA ALA A 90 -4.18 4.15 6.17
C ALA A 90 -5.45 4.16 7.02
N ASP A 91 -6.46 3.42 6.58
CA ASP A 91 -7.75 3.33 7.22
C ASP A 91 -7.86 2.07 8.09
N GLY A 92 -8.57 2.19 9.23
CA GLY A 92 -8.92 1.05 10.07
C GLY A 92 -10.00 0.16 9.44
N LEU A 93 -10.21 -1.01 10.05
CA LEU A 93 -11.20 -1.97 9.59
C LEU A 93 -12.62 -1.37 9.56
N GLU A 94 -12.99 -0.63 10.60
CA GLU A 94 -14.31 -0.01 10.68
C GLU A 94 -14.50 1.06 9.60
N ALA A 95 -13.49 1.91 9.37
CA ALA A 95 -13.57 2.94 8.31
C ALA A 95 -13.73 2.30 6.93
N SER A 96 -12.97 1.23 6.66
CA SER A 96 -13.09 0.47 5.40
C SER A 96 -14.47 -0.18 5.24
N ALA A 97 -15.00 -0.80 6.30
CA ALA A 97 -16.33 -1.40 6.28
C ALA A 97 -17.44 -0.36 6.04
N TRP A 98 -17.38 0.77 6.76
CA TRP A 98 -18.37 1.85 6.56
C TRP A 98 -18.27 2.48 5.18
N SER A 99 -17.06 2.64 4.64
CA SER A 99 -16.87 3.14 3.27
C SER A 99 -17.46 2.19 2.23
N ALA A 100 -17.31 0.87 2.41
CA ALA A 100 -17.92 -0.13 1.55
C ALA A 100 -19.45 -0.13 1.63
N ILE A 101 -20.01 0.15 2.82
CA ILE A 101 -21.47 0.21 3.03
C ILE A 101 -22.09 1.46 2.39
N CYS A 102 -21.46 2.62 2.54
CA CYS A 102 -22.02 3.89 2.09
C CYS A 102 -21.48 4.36 0.73
N GLY A 103 -20.47 3.70 0.17
CA GLY A 103 -19.84 4.08 -1.10
C GLY A 103 -19.08 5.41 -1.03
N ARG A 104 -18.66 5.85 0.15
CA ARG A 104 -18.01 7.15 0.40
C ARG A 104 -16.86 7.01 1.40
N THR A 105 -15.84 7.86 1.24
CA THR A 105 -14.77 8.04 2.21
C THR A 105 -14.54 9.53 2.49
N PRO A 106 -14.08 9.94 3.69
CA PRO A 106 -13.77 11.33 3.97
C PRO A 106 -12.69 11.90 3.05
N LEU A 107 -12.87 13.12 2.59
CA LEU A 107 -11.89 13.84 1.75
C LEU A 107 -10.84 14.51 2.64
N TRP A 108 -9.73 13.82 2.88
CA TRP A 108 -8.59 14.30 3.67
C TRP A 108 -7.29 13.58 3.29
N GLY A 109 -6.14 14.03 3.81
CA GLY A 109 -4.85 13.35 3.63
C GLY A 109 -4.47 13.15 2.16
N ASN A 110 -4.14 11.93 1.79
CA ASN A 110 -3.75 11.56 0.42
C ASN A 110 -4.92 11.50 -0.59
N HIS A 111 -6.17 11.66 -0.13
CA HIS A 111 -7.31 11.86 -1.01
C HIS A 111 -7.33 13.26 -1.65
N ILE A 112 -6.55 14.21 -1.11
CA ILE A 112 -6.39 15.57 -1.62
C ILE A 112 -5.11 15.62 -2.44
N LEU A 113 -5.22 15.88 -3.73
CA LEU A 113 -4.08 15.81 -4.67
C LEU A 113 -2.96 16.79 -4.30
N GLU A 114 -3.31 17.97 -3.80
CA GLU A 114 -2.38 19.01 -3.36
C GLU A 114 -1.50 18.59 -2.18
N ASN A 115 -1.91 17.57 -1.42
CA ASN A 115 -1.13 17.04 -0.29
C ASN A 115 -0.09 15.98 -0.69
N ARG A 116 -0.07 15.55 -1.95
CA ARG A 116 0.68 14.36 -2.38
C ARG A 116 2.12 14.62 -2.83
N TYR A 117 2.60 15.87 -2.79
CA TYR A 117 3.97 16.21 -3.13
C TYR A 117 5.00 15.55 -2.22
N ALA A 118 6.18 15.28 -2.76
CA ALA A 118 7.29 14.71 -2.01
C ALA A 118 7.83 15.71 -0.97
N THR A 119 8.08 15.22 0.24
CA THR A 119 8.65 16.01 1.34
C THR A 119 10.12 15.71 1.62
N HIS A 120 10.60 14.57 1.15
CA HIS A 120 11.96 14.07 1.39
C HIS A 120 12.57 13.57 0.08
N VAL A 121 13.79 13.99 -0.23
CA VAL A 121 14.55 13.47 -1.37
C VAL A 121 15.49 12.38 -0.88
N ILE A 122 15.43 11.21 -1.51
CA ILE A 122 16.28 10.07 -1.20
C ILE A 122 17.19 9.79 -2.37
N GLU A 123 18.48 10.08 -2.23
CA GLU A 123 19.47 9.72 -3.22
C GLU A 123 19.94 8.28 -2.99
N VAL A 124 19.52 7.37 -3.85
CA VAL A 124 19.85 5.94 -3.75
C VAL A 124 21.26 5.69 -4.30
N ARG A 125 22.16 5.22 -3.43
CA ARG A 125 23.55 4.81 -3.74
C ARG A 125 23.85 3.38 -3.32
N CYS A 126 22.85 2.60 -2.91
CA CYS A 126 22.97 1.19 -2.58
C CYS A 126 22.58 0.30 -3.77
N LYS A 127 22.84 -1.02 -3.63
CA LYS A 127 22.43 -2.02 -4.63
C LYS A 127 20.92 -2.08 -4.79
N SER A 128 20.48 -2.29 -6.02
CA SER A 128 19.07 -2.37 -6.40
C SER A 128 18.81 -3.36 -7.56
N ASP A 129 19.63 -4.41 -7.66
CA ASP A 129 19.64 -5.35 -8.79
C ASP A 129 18.56 -6.42 -8.65
N THR A 130 18.35 -6.93 -7.43
CA THR A 130 17.46 -8.06 -7.12
C THR A 130 16.21 -7.62 -6.35
N PRO A 131 15.13 -8.42 -6.34
CA PRO A 131 13.99 -8.17 -5.46
C PRO A 131 14.34 -8.08 -3.97
N LEU A 132 15.36 -8.83 -3.52
CA LEU A 132 15.85 -8.76 -2.14
C LEU A 132 16.54 -7.42 -1.84
N ASP A 133 17.30 -6.87 -2.80
CA ASP A 133 17.88 -5.54 -2.63
C ASP A 133 16.81 -4.47 -2.41
N TRP A 134 15.71 -4.53 -3.15
CA TRP A 134 14.58 -3.62 -2.99
C TRP A 134 13.84 -3.81 -1.66
N ASP A 135 13.71 -5.05 -1.17
CA ASP A 135 13.14 -5.37 0.13
C ASP A 135 13.95 -4.73 1.26
N ILE A 136 15.28 -4.99 1.26
CA ILE A 136 16.20 -4.42 2.26
C ILE A 136 16.24 -2.89 2.17
N MET A 137 16.25 -2.33 0.96
CA MET A 137 16.21 -0.88 0.74
C MET A 137 14.93 -0.25 1.34
N GLY A 138 13.78 -0.92 1.21
CA GLY A 138 12.53 -0.49 1.83
C GLY A 138 12.63 -0.45 3.36
N HIS A 139 13.18 -1.48 3.98
CA HIS A 139 13.43 -1.51 5.42
C HIS A 139 14.45 -0.44 5.87
N ALA A 140 15.55 -0.29 5.13
CA ALA A 140 16.57 0.70 5.43
C ALA A 140 16.01 2.13 5.37
N LEU A 141 15.27 2.45 4.31
CA LEU A 141 14.59 3.73 4.19
C LEU A 141 13.55 3.94 5.30
N GLY A 142 12.75 2.92 5.59
CA GLY A 142 11.72 3.01 6.62
C GLY A 142 12.26 3.37 8.00
N ARG A 143 13.46 2.90 8.35
CA ARG A 143 14.11 3.29 9.61
C ARG A 143 14.58 4.74 9.66
N LEU A 144 14.75 5.38 8.50
CA LEU A 144 15.19 6.78 8.38
C LEU A 144 14.02 7.76 8.37
N LEU A 145 12.79 7.25 8.16
CA LEU A 145 11.54 7.99 8.23
C LEU A 145 10.90 7.79 9.60
N THR A 146 10.60 8.87 10.31
CA THR A 146 10.29 8.79 11.75
C THR A 146 8.93 9.37 12.16
N ASP A 147 8.23 10.07 11.27
CA ASP A 147 6.98 10.76 11.65
C ASP A 147 5.71 10.23 10.92
N GLY A 148 5.83 9.26 10.01
CA GLY A 148 4.72 8.64 9.28
C GLY A 148 4.05 9.53 8.21
N ASN A 149 4.28 10.85 8.26
CA ASN A 149 3.76 11.82 7.29
C ASN A 149 4.78 12.17 6.20
N GLU A 150 5.91 11.51 6.21
CA GLU A 150 6.95 11.73 5.21
C GLU A 150 6.54 11.06 3.89
N ARG A 151 6.68 11.83 2.82
CA ARG A 151 6.49 11.35 1.45
C ARG A 151 7.83 11.42 0.73
N PRO A 152 8.61 10.32 0.75
CA PRO A 152 9.91 10.28 0.10
C PRO A 152 9.77 10.22 -1.43
N VAL A 153 10.75 10.81 -2.13
CA VAL A 153 10.99 10.58 -3.55
C VAL A 153 12.38 9.99 -3.75
N LEU A 154 12.45 8.81 -4.34
CA LEU A 154 13.70 8.16 -4.69
C LEU A 154 14.23 8.70 -6.00
N THR A 155 15.51 9.06 -5.98
CA THR A 155 16.30 9.45 -7.15
C THR A 155 17.66 8.75 -7.11
N GLY A 156 18.37 8.67 -8.22
CA GLY A 156 19.68 8.03 -8.29
C GLY A 156 19.80 7.11 -9.49
N ASN A 157 20.88 6.36 -9.53
CA ASN A 157 21.18 5.45 -10.63
C ASN A 157 20.79 4.01 -10.26
N PHE A 158 19.53 3.68 -10.33
CA PHE A 158 19.00 2.34 -10.14
C PHE A 158 18.31 1.84 -11.42
N ARG A 159 18.34 0.53 -11.60
CA ARG A 159 17.57 -0.12 -12.66
C ARG A 159 16.08 0.05 -12.39
N HIS A 160 15.31 0.39 -13.42
CA HIS A 160 13.85 0.51 -13.33
C HIS A 160 13.22 -0.75 -12.71
N PRO A 161 12.53 -0.66 -11.56
CA PRO A 161 11.98 -1.81 -10.89
C PRO A 161 10.79 -2.41 -11.65
N ASP A 162 10.72 -3.72 -11.69
CA ASP A 162 9.53 -4.47 -12.07
C ASP A 162 8.52 -4.55 -10.90
N ILE A 163 7.35 -5.13 -11.16
CA ILE A 163 6.29 -5.24 -10.16
C ILE A 163 6.73 -6.03 -8.91
N ASN A 164 7.61 -7.02 -9.05
CA ASN A 164 8.11 -7.81 -7.91
C ASN A 164 9.04 -6.99 -7.03
N ARG A 165 9.91 -6.16 -7.61
CA ARG A 165 10.77 -5.24 -6.87
C ARG A 165 9.96 -4.16 -6.18
N LEU A 166 8.98 -3.56 -6.88
CA LEU A 166 8.07 -2.57 -6.31
C LEU A 166 7.26 -3.15 -5.15
N LYS A 167 6.69 -4.36 -5.31
CA LYS A 167 5.97 -5.05 -4.25
C LYS A 167 6.84 -5.22 -3.00
N LYS A 168 8.07 -5.70 -3.17
CA LYS A 168 9.01 -5.93 -2.06
C LYS A 168 9.37 -4.62 -1.36
N PHE A 169 9.77 -3.62 -2.13
CA PHE A 169 10.11 -2.31 -1.61
C PHE A 169 8.97 -1.66 -0.82
N PHE A 170 7.79 -1.55 -1.43
CA PHE A 170 6.66 -0.90 -0.79
C PHE A 170 6.11 -1.67 0.41
N SER A 171 6.15 -3.00 0.38
CA SER A 171 5.78 -3.81 1.54
C SER A 171 6.72 -3.57 2.72
N ALA A 172 8.02 -3.59 2.49
CA ALA A 172 9.04 -3.34 3.50
C ALA A 172 8.96 -1.90 4.06
N LEU A 173 8.83 -0.91 3.17
CA LEU A 173 8.72 0.50 3.56
C LEU A 173 7.46 0.77 4.39
N ALA A 174 6.29 0.29 3.96
CA ALA A 174 5.04 0.47 4.68
C ALA A 174 5.09 -0.15 6.09
N THR A 175 5.62 -1.37 6.19
CA THR A 175 5.73 -2.09 7.48
C THR A 175 6.67 -1.39 8.45
N THR A 176 7.74 -0.76 7.96
CA THR A 176 8.79 -0.20 8.80
C THR A 176 8.53 1.24 9.22
N SER A 177 7.90 2.05 8.35
CA SER A 177 7.74 3.50 8.59
C SER A 177 6.30 3.97 8.75
N GLY A 178 5.32 3.17 8.31
CA GLY A 178 3.93 3.64 8.17
C GLY A 178 3.75 4.64 7.00
N CYS A 179 4.71 4.76 6.11
CA CYS A 179 4.64 5.62 4.93
C CYS A 179 3.46 5.20 4.03
N GLU A 180 2.65 6.15 3.60
CA GLU A 180 1.47 5.90 2.77
C GLU A 180 1.62 6.32 1.31
N LEU A 181 2.64 7.11 0.99
CA LEU A 181 2.96 7.57 -0.37
C LEU A 181 4.46 7.76 -0.53
N CYS A 182 5.03 7.11 -1.54
CA CYS A 182 6.43 7.22 -1.90
C CYS A 182 6.58 7.32 -3.42
N HIS A 183 7.32 8.28 -3.87
CA HIS A 183 7.61 8.49 -5.28
C HIS A 183 8.93 7.82 -5.69
N ILE A 184 9.02 7.37 -6.94
CA ILE A 184 10.27 6.89 -7.56
C ILE A 184 10.36 7.58 -8.92
N VAL A 185 11.38 8.41 -9.10
CA VAL A 185 11.55 9.20 -10.34
C VAL A 185 11.57 8.30 -11.57
N GLY A 186 10.76 8.67 -12.55
CA GLY A 186 10.60 7.94 -13.81
C GLY A 186 9.85 6.61 -13.70
N CYS A 187 9.30 6.26 -12.51
CA CYS A 187 8.64 4.98 -12.27
C CYS A 187 7.21 5.12 -11.75
N THR A 188 7.00 5.93 -10.71
CA THR A 188 5.68 6.08 -10.09
C THR A 188 4.84 7.14 -10.78
N ALA A 189 3.51 7.03 -10.66
CA ALA A 189 2.54 7.77 -11.47
C ALA A 189 2.67 9.31 -11.38
N GLU A 190 3.10 9.85 -10.23
CA GLU A 190 3.17 11.29 -9.98
C GLU A 190 4.61 11.84 -10.01
N ALA A 191 5.60 10.99 -10.33
CA ALA A 191 7.02 11.34 -10.34
C ALA A 191 7.71 11.07 -11.70
N PRO A 192 7.20 11.59 -12.83
CA PRO A 192 7.94 11.50 -14.09
C PRO A 192 9.32 12.17 -14.01
N THR A 193 9.45 13.22 -13.18
CA THR A 193 10.71 13.88 -12.83
C THR A 193 10.72 14.20 -11.33
N LEU A 194 11.88 14.60 -10.81
CA LEU A 194 12.01 15.04 -9.42
C LEU A 194 11.19 16.32 -9.15
N GLU A 195 11.23 17.27 -10.09
CA GLU A 195 10.48 18.52 -10.01
C GLU A 195 8.96 18.27 -9.96
N ALA A 196 8.48 17.31 -10.75
CA ALA A 196 7.08 16.93 -10.73
C ALA A 196 6.67 16.33 -9.38
N ALA A 197 7.50 15.47 -8.78
CA ALA A 197 7.25 14.89 -7.47
C ALA A 197 7.25 15.95 -6.35
N LEU A 198 8.10 16.96 -6.45
CA LEU A 198 8.17 18.06 -5.48
C LEU A 198 7.06 19.10 -5.67
N ALA A 199 6.42 19.16 -6.85
CA ALA A 199 5.32 20.07 -7.17
C ALA A 199 5.60 21.56 -6.78
N GLY A 200 6.83 22.01 -6.94
CA GLY A 200 7.27 23.37 -6.59
C GLY A 200 7.59 23.60 -5.10
N HIS A 201 7.56 22.55 -4.28
CA HIS A 201 7.95 22.62 -2.86
C HIS A 201 9.43 22.30 -2.67
N GLU A 202 10.05 22.94 -1.67
CA GLU A 202 11.39 22.57 -1.23
C GLU A 202 11.33 21.31 -0.34
N PRO A 203 12.26 20.35 -0.52
CA PRO A 203 12.30 19.18 0.34
C PRO A 203 12.69 19.54 1.77
N LYS A 204 12.00 19.01 2.74
CA LYS A 204 12.33 19.19 4.16
C LYS A 204 13.70 18.58 4.51
N ARG A 205 14.06 17.50 3.83
CA ARG A 205 15.31 16.76 4.08
C ARG A 205 15.75 16.05 2.80
N THR A 206 17.07 16.02 2.57
CA THR A 206 17.71 15.15 1.58
C THR A 206 18.53 14.09 2.32
N ILE A 207 18.29 12.83 1.98
CA ILE A 207 18.96 11.66 2.60
C ILE A 207 19.71 10.93 1.51
N VAL A 208 20.97 10.57 1.78
CA VAL A 208 21.74 9.66 0.91
C VAL A 208 21.64 8.26 1.48
N LEU A 209 20.97 7.36 0.78
CA LEU A 209 20.84 5.96 1.16
C LEU A 209 22.04 5.17 0.62
N THR A 210 23.02 4.97 1.48
CA THR A 210 24.27 4.28 1.14
C THR A 210 24.19 2.77 1.37
N GLN A 211 25.17 2.03 0.88
CA GLN A 211 25.30 0.59 1.14
C GLN A 211 25.51 0.29 2.65
N GLU A 212 26.07 1.22 3.41
CA GLU A 212 26.22 1.08 4.86
C GLU A 212 24.86 1.13 5.58
N GLU A 213 24.01 2.09 5.23
CA GLU A 213 22.64 2.19 5.78
C GLU A 213 21.77 0.98 5.41
N TYR A 214 22.05 0.38 4.27
CA TYR A 214 21.39 -0.82 3.77
C TYR A 214 21.60 -2.05 4.68
N TYR A 215 22.75 -2.15 5.37
CA TYR A 215 23.10 -3.30 6.23
C TYR A 215 22.92 -3.06 7.74
N LYS A 216 22.50 -1.87 8.16
CA LYS A 216 22.15 -1.58 9.56
C LYS A 216 20.74 -2.08 9.89
#